data_36773fd1024674b7f0e867461eab2f53
#
_entry.id   36773fd1024674b7f0e867461eab2f53
#
_cell.length_a   1.000
_cell.length_b   1.000
_cell.length_c   1.000
_cell.angle_alpha   90.00
_cell.angle_beta   90.00
_cell.angle_gamma   90.00
#
_symmetry.space_group_name_H-M   'P 1'
#
loop_
_entity.id
_entity.type
_entity.pdbx_description
1 polymer ?
#
loop_
_entity_poly.entity_id
_entity_poly.type
_entity_poly.pdbx_seq_one_letter_code
_entity_poly.pdbx_strand_id
1 'polypeptide(L)'
;MLYLIGIGLNSKQITLEALNALRECSEIFLENYTSKFSEGSIKDLEKLIGRKIISLNRIEVEENFSEIHSKAKKENAAVLFYGNVFSATTHIQILLDADEKQIPVKVFPGISVFSYLGKTGLSEYKFGKTVSIARWEKNFKPESFFDGIKENFERGLHTLCLLDIKAEENYFMKASEAIELIEKIDKKKLLNKAKFAALIGMGSENEKIVFGDKNKIKKVAGENIQSLIVCGKLNEKENEAIGALYG
;
A
#
# COMPACT_ATOMS: atom_id res chain seq x y z
N MET A 1 19.04 -17.29 8.85
CA MET A 1 17.81 -16.60 9.32
C MET A 1 17.24 -15.76 8.18
N LEU A 2 15.93 -15.73 8.00
CA LEU A 2 15.26 -14.93 6.99
C LEU A 2 14.73 -13.63 7.61
N TYR A 3 15.09 -12.48 7.04
CA TYR A 3 14.57 -11.17 7.44
C TYR A 3 13.54 -10.70 6.41
N LEU A 4 12.32 -10.39 6.85
CA LEU A 4 11.28 -9.78 6.02
C LEU A 4 11.15 -8.32 6.44
N ILE A 5 11.45 -7.40 5.53
CA ILE A 5 11.65 -5.98 5.88
C ILE A 5 10.76 -5.09 5.03
N GLY A 6 9.86 -4.34 5.69
CA GLY A 6 9.14 -3.25 5.06
C GLY A 6 10.02 -2.00 4.95
N ILE A 7 10.19 -1.47 3.74
CA ILE A 7 11.11 -0.35 3.47
C ILE A 7 10.42 1.01 3.40
N GLY A 8 9.13 1.08 3.70
CA GLY A 8 8.41 2.34 3.67
C GLY A 8 7.95 2.75 2.27
N LEU A 9 7.46 3.99 2.17
CA LEU A 9 6.94 4.59 0.93
C LEU A 9 7.98 5.44 0.21
N ASN A 10 9.13 5.70 0.84
CA ASN A 10 10.30 6.32 0.23
C ASN A 10 11.60 5.73 0.79
N SER A 11 12.72 5.98 0.11
CA SER A 11 14.02 5.41 0.44
C SER A 11 14.59 5.83 1.81
N LYS A 12 14.01 6.86 2.46
CA LYS A 12 14.43 7.38 3.77
C LYS A 12 13.58 6.84 4.93
N GLN A 13 12.55 6.03 4.66
CA GLN A 13 11.59 5.55 5.67
C GLN A 13 11.91 4.16 6.24
N ILE A 14 13.04 3.59 5.88
CA ILE A 14 13.52 2.37 6.52
C ILE A 14 13.83 2.63 8.00
N THR A 15 13.42 1.72 8.88
CA THR A 15 13.73 1.87 10.31
C THR A 15 15.22 1.65 10.59
N LEU A 16 15.75 2.28 11.64
CA LEU A 16 17.15 2.05 12.06
C LEU A 16 17.41 0.59 12.43
N GLU A 17 16.42 -0.07 13.03
CA GLU A 17 16.51 -1.50 13.35
C GLU A 17 16.66 -2.35 12.09
N ALA A 18 15.84 -2.11 11.08
CA ALA A 18 15.91 -2.80 9.80
C ALA A 18 17.25 -2.50 9.07
N LEU A 19 17.70 -1.25 9.08
CA LEU A 19 18.98 -0.86 8.48
C LEU A 19 20.16 -1.59 9.14
N ASN A 20 20.15 -1.71 10.47
CA ASN A 20 21.19 -2.46 11.19
C ASN A 20 21.14 -3.95 10.86
N ALA A 21 19.95 -4.54 10.79
CA ALA A 21 19.78 -5.94 10.42
C ALA A 21 20.30 -6.24 8.99
N LEU A 22 20.10 -5.32 8.05
CA LEU A 22 20.58 -5.47 6.66
C LEU A 22 22.12 -5.54 6.56
N ARG A 23 22.84 -4.94 7.50
CA ARG A 23 24.31 -5.01 7.54
C ARG A 23 24.82 -6.42 7.87
N GLU A 24 24.00 -7.22 8.54
CA GLU A 24 24.30 -8.59 8.95
C GLU A 24 23.88 -9.63 7.89
N CYS A 25 23.22 -9.21 6.81
CA CYS A 25 22.76 -10.12 5.76
C CYS A 25 23.84 -10.37 4.73
N SER A 26 23.96 -11.60 4.25
CA SER A 26 24.85 -11.97 3.14
C SER A 26 24.27 -11.46 1.81
N GLU A 27 22.98 -11.58 1.63
CA GLU A 27 22.26 -11.12 0.43
C GLU A 27 20.98 -10.36 0.81
N ILE A 28 20.65 -9.39 -0.03
CA ILE A 28 19.47 -8.53 0.13
C ILE A 28 18.67 -8.58 -1.17
N PHE A 29 17.43 -9.02 -1.07
CA PHE A 29 16.50 -9.14 -2.18
C PHE A 29 15.41 -8.08 -2.06
N LEU A 30 14.80 -7.69 -3.17
CA LEU A 30 13.65 -6.78 -3.22
C LEU A 30 12.54 -7.38 -4.06
N GLU A 31 11.36 -7.52 -3.47
CA GLU A 31 10.14 -7.75 -4.22
C GLU A 31 9.77 -6.45 -4.98
N ASN A 32 9.80 -6.50 -6.32
CA ASN A 32 9.76 -5.31 -7.17
C ASN A 32 8.53 -5.25 -8.10
N TYR A 33 7.44 -5.97 -7.80
CA TYR A 33 6.27 -6.03 -8.67
C TYR A 33 4.96 -5.54 -8.03
N THR A 34 4.85 -5.50 -6.70
CA THR A 34 3.60 -5.07 -6.03
C THR A 34 3.50 -3.57 -5.86
N SER A 35 4.62 -2.83 -5.83
CA SER A 35 4.62 -1.39 -5.60
C SER A 35 5.92 -0.72 -6.05
N LYS A 36 6.06 0.57 -5.74
CA LYS A 36 7.30 1.34 -5.87
C LYS A 36 7.38 2.40 -4.79
N PHE A 37 8.51 3.07 -4.65
CA PHE A 37 8.61 4.28 -3.83
C PHE A 37 7.80 5.44 -4.43
N SER A 38 7.15 6.21 -3.56
CA SER A 38 6.56 7.50 -3.93
C SER A 38 7.63 8.54 -4.23
N GLU A 39 8.81 8.40 -3.61
CA GLU A 39 9.98 9.25 -3.80
C GLU A 39 11.26 8.49 -3.50
N GLY A 40 12.34 8.84 -4.22
CA GLY A 40 13.62 8.17 -4.10
C GLY A 40 13.70 6.93 -4.97
N SER A 41 14.79 6.20 -4.85
CA SER A 41 15.09 5.02 -5.67
C SER A 41 15.73 3.91 -4.87
N ILE A 42 15.76 2.72 -5.43
CA ILE A 42 16.51 1.59 -4.86
C ILE A 42 18.01 1.89 -4.80
N LYS A 43 18.53 2.67 -5.75
CA LYS A 43 19.93 3.12 -5.73
C LYS A 43 20.23 4.02 -4.51
N ASP A 44 19.27 4.82 -4.07
CA ASP A 44 19.44 5.64 -2.86
C ASP A 44 19.41 4.76 -1.61
N LEU A 45 18.56 3.74 -1.58
CA LEU A 45 18.54 2.75 -0.51
C LEU A 45 19.84 1.92 -0.50
N GLU A 46 20.36 1.48 -1.66
CA GLU A 46 21.67 0.79 -1.78
C GLU A 46 22.80 1.64 -1.21
N LYS A 47 22.82 2.96 -1.50
CA LYS A 47 23.83 3.88 -0.93
C LYS A 47 23.71 3.97 0.60
N LEU A 48 22.49 4.02 1.13
CA LEU A 48 22.24 4.08 2.58
C LEU A 48 22.69 2.79 3.29
N ILE A 49 22.43 1.64 2.68
CA ILE A 49 22.79 0.33 3.23
C ILE A 49 24.30 0.05 3.01
N GLY A 50 24.89 0.61 1.96
CA GLY A 50 26.25 0.31 1.51
C GLY A 50 26.40 -1.03 0.77
N ARG A 51 25.27 -1.59 0.26
CA ARG A 51 25.20 -2.91 -0.38
C ARG A 51 24.25 -2.92 -1.56
N LYS A 52 24.45 -3.87 -2.47
CA LYS A 52 23.58 -4.13 -3.60
C LYS A 52 22.32 -4.86 -3.21
N ILE A 53 21.24 -4.56 -3.91
CA ILE A 53 19.93 -5.19 -3.76
C ILE A 53 19.60 -5.93 -5.05
N ILE A 54 19.21 -7.19 -4.91
CA ILE A 54 18.82 -8.07 -6.02
C ILE A 54 17.30 -7.96 -6.20
N SER A 55 16.85 -7.47 -7.34
CA SER A 55 15.41 -7.41 -7.65
C SER A 55 14.86 -8.80 -7.93
N LEU A 56 13.70 -9.09 -7.36
CA LEU A 56 12.92 -10.30 -7.61
C LEU A 56 11.66 -9.94 -8.37
N ASN A 57 11.35 -10.72 -9.40
CA ASN A 57 10.08 -10.65 -10.10
C ASN A 57 9.02 -11.53 -9.41
N ARG A 58 7.79 -11.51 -9.92
CA ARG A 58 6.66 -12.26 -9.35
C ARG A 58 6.92 -13.77 -9.27
N ILE A 59 7.47 -14.37 -10.32
CA ILE A 59 7.74 -15.83 -10.39
C ILE A 59 8.76 -16.22 -9.34
N GLU A 60 9.80 -15.42 -9.14
CA GLU A 60 10.85 -15.67 -8.15
C GLU A 60 10.31 -15.61 -6.71
N VAL A 61 9.31 -14.78 -6.44
CA VAL A 61 8.70 -14.67 -5.10
C VAL A 61 7.60 -15.71 -4.89
N GLU A 62 6.71 -15.89 -5.87
CA GLU A 62 5.52 -16.74 -5.70
C GLU A 62 5.80 -18.24 -5.97
N GLU A 63 6.74 -18.57 -6.86
CA GLU A 63 6.99 -19.95 -7.28
C GLU A 63 8.38 -20.46 -6.92
N ASN A 64 9.41 -19.59 -6.93
CA ASN A 64 10.82 -19.98 -6.80
C ASN A 64 11.52 -19.45 -5.52
N PHE A 65 10.77 -19.20 -4.46
CA PHE A 65 11.32 -18.70 -3.19
C PHE A 65 12.27 -19.70 -2.48
N SER A 66 12.33 -20.94 -2.96
CA SER A 66 13.15 -22.02 -2.38
C SER A 66 14.65 -21.72 -2.34
N GLU A 67 15.16 -20.94 -3.30
CA GLU A 67 16.58 -20.53 -3.32
C GLU A 67 16.88 -19.58 -2.16
N ILE A 68 16.01 -18.62 -1.89
CA ILE A 68 16.11 -17.68 -0.76
C ILE A 68 16.04 -18.43 0.56
N HIS A 69 15.12 -19.41 0.68
CA HIS A 69 15.04 -20.29 1.84
C HIS A 69 16.34 -21.06 2.06
N SER A 70 16.94 -21.60 0.98
CA SER A 70 18.19 -22.35 1.06
C SER A 70 19.36 -21.48 1.53
N LYS A 71 19.40 -20.21 1.11
CA LYS A 71 20.38 -19.22 1.59
C LYS A 71 20.11 -18.88 3.06
N ALA A 72 18.86 -18.61 3.44
CA ALA A 72 18.47 -18.26 4.81
C ALA A 72 18.76 -19.36 5.84
N LYS A 73 18.84 -20.63 5.41
CA LYS A 73 19.30 -21.74 6.26
C LYS A 73 20.77 -21.66 6.62
N LYS A 74 21.60 -21.10 5.77
CA LYS A 74 23.06 -21.05 5.94
C LYS A 74 23.53 -19.74 6.55
N GLU A 75 22.92 -18.64 6.12
CA GLU A 75 23.32 -17.28 6.45
C GLU A 75 22.08 -16.39 6.67
N ASN A 76 22.29 -15.14 7.09
CA ASN A 76 21.20 -14.19 7.14
C ASN A 76 20.91 -13.65 5.73
N ALA A 77 19.67 -13.81 5.26
CA ALA A 77 19.18 -13.26 4.01
C ALA A 77 17.99 -12.35 4.27
N ALA A 78 17.90 -11.23 3.57
CA ALA A 78 16.79 -10.29 3.70
C ALA A 78 15.95 -10.21 2.42
N VAL A 79 14.63 -10.09 2.58
CA VAL A 79 13.71 -9.73 1.51
C VAL A 79 13.01 -8.44 1.89
N LEU A 80 13.13 -7.46 1.02
CA LEU A 80 12.58 -6.13 1.16
C LEU A 80 11.23 -6.03 0.45
N PHE A 81 10.29 -5.30 1.06
CA PHE A 81 8.97 -5.04 0.52
C PHE A 81 8.64 -3.55 0.61
N TYR A 82 8.11 -2.96 -0.45
CA TYR A 82 7.61 -1.60 -0.39
C TYR A 82 6.48 -1.48 0.65
N GLY A 83 6.48 -0.39 1.40
CA GLY A 83 5.51 -0.22 2.48
C GLY A 83 5.80 -1.12 3.67
N ASN A 84 4.81 -1.90 4.08
CA ASN A 84 4.88 -2.86 5.18
C ASN A 84 4.72 -4.29 4.65
N VAL A 85 5.48 -5.22 5.18
CA VAL A 85 5.59 -6.62 4.74
C VAL A 85 4.24 -7.31 4.52
N PHE A 86 3.29 -7.12 5.44
CA PHE A 86 2.01 -7.84 5.43
C PHE A 86 0.79 -6.97 5.13
N SER A 87 1.00 -5.70 4.73
CA SER A 87 -0.11 -4.82 4.43
C SER A 87 -0.60 -5.02 3.00
N ALA A 88 -1.82 -5.56 2.86
CA ALA A 88 -2.51 -5.77 1.58
C ALA A 88 -1.75 -6.69 0.60
N THR A 89 -1.14 -7.75 1.12
CA THR A 89 -0.39 -8.73 0.35
C THR A 89 -0.70 -10.16 0.79
N THR A 90 -0.21 -11.13 0.04
CA THR A 90 -0.24 -12.56 0.37
C THR A 90 1.06 -13.06 1.02
N HIS A 91 1.98 -12.17 1.38
CA HIS A 91 3.32 -12.49 1.87
C HIS A 91 3.35 -13.27 3.20
N ILE A 92 2.21 -13.38 3.89
CA ILE A 92 2.07 -14.29 5.03
C ILE A 92 2.46 -15.74 4.66
N GLN A 93 2.31 -16.13 3.38
CA GLN A 93 2.69 -17.45 2.89
C GLN A 93 4.20 -17.67 3.03
N ILE A 94 5.04 -16.64 2.81
CA ILE A 94 6.50 -16.73 2.97
C ILE A 94 6.87 -17.12 4.41
N LEU A 95 6.11 -16.59 5.39
CA LEU A 95 6.33 -16.92 6.79
C LEU A 95 5.93 -18.36 7.10
N LEU A 96 4.79 -18.83 6.56
CA LEU A 96 4.33 -20.20 6.72
C LEU A 96 5.30 -21.21 6.07
N ASP A 97 5.76 -20.93 4.86
CA ASP A 97 6.74 -21.76 4.15
C ASP A 97 8.09 -21.82 4.87
N ALA A 98 8.50 -20.72 5.49
CA ALA A 98 9.73 -20.68 6.30
C ALA A 98 9.59 -21.53 7.56
N ASP A 99 8.44 -21.48 8.23
CA ASP A 99 8.15 -22.30 9.41
C ASP A 99 8.18 -23.80 9.08
N GLU A 100 7.51 -24.23 8.02
CA GLU A 100 7.56 -25.62 7.53
C GLU A 100 9.00 -26.08 7.25
N LYS A 101 9.87 -25.18 6.78
CA LYS A 101 11.27 -25.46 6.49
C LYS A 101 12.19 -25.27 7.69
N GLN A 102 11.64 -24.96 8.86
CA GLN A 102 12.37 -24.67 10.10
C GLN A 102 13.42 -23.55 9.94
N ILE A 103 13.08 -22.53 9.18
CA ILE A 103 13.93 -21.34 8.97
C ILE A 103 13.48 -20.26 9.94
N PRO A 104 14.33 -19.80 10.88
CA PRO A 104 13.97 -18.69 11.75
C PRO A 104 13.69 -17.42 10.94
N VAL A 105 12.57 -16.75 11.21
CA VAL A 105 12.17 -15.50 10.53
C VAL A 105 12.16 -14.36 11.55
N LYS A 106 12.66 -13.19 11.13
CA LYS A 106 12.45 -11.94 11.84
C LYS A 106 11.78 -10.94 10.91
N VAL A 107 10.70 -10.31 11.37
CA VAL A 107 9.92 -9.33 10.61
C VAL A 107 10.22 -7.93 11.13
N PHE A 108 10.52 -7.01 10.21
CA PHE A 108 10.70 -5.59 10.50
C PHE A 108 9.57 -4.83 9.80
N PRO A 109 8.60 -4.27 10.53
CA PRO A 109 7.50 -3.53 9.93
C PRO A 109 8.01 -2.26 9.25
N GLY A 110 7.31 -1.86 8.18
CA GLY A 110 7.58 -0.62 7.45
C GLY A 110 6.39 0.34 7.49
N ILE A 111 6.63 1.59 7.12
CA ILE A 111 5.59 2.61 6.97
C ILE A 111 4.81 2.31 5.69
N SER A 112 3.48 2.24 5.79
CA SER A 112 2.58 2.08 4.63
C SER A 112 1.53 3.19 4.59
N VAL A 113 0.66 3.20 3.58
CA VAL A 113 -0.44 4.17 3.49
C VAL A 113 -1.33 4.14 4.73
N PHE A 114 -1.45 3.01 5.42
CA PHE A 114 -2.19 2.91 6.68
C PHE A 114 -1.64 3.86 7.76
N SER A 115 -0.33 4.07 7.80
CA SER A 115 0.31 5.00 8.74
C SER A 115 0.01 6.48 8.44
N TYR A 116 -0.56 6.78 7.27
CA TYR A 116 -0.93 8.13 6.84
C TYR A 116 -2.40 8.47 7.06
N LEU A 117 -3.21 7.51 7.53
CA LEU A 117 -4.66 7.74 7.72
C LEU A 117 -4.93 8.88 8.71
N GLY A 118 -4.23 8.94 9.83
CA GLY A 118 -4.36 10.04 10.80
C GLY A 118 -4.06 11.42 10.21
N LYS A 119 -3.18 11.49 9.20
CA LYS A 119 -2.82 12.74 8.51
C LYS A 119 -3.99 13.35 7.72
N THR A 120 -5.01 12.54 7.40
CA THR A 120 -6.22 13.01 6.71
C THR A 120 -7.14 13.87 7.59
N GLY A 121 -6.95 13.84 8.91
CA GLY A 121 -7.89 14.44 9.86
C GLY A 121 -9.13 13.58 10.13
N LEU A 122 -9.21 12.39 9.52
CA LEU A 122 -10.24 11.40 9.81
C LEU A 122 -9.83 10.55 11.02
N SER A 123 -10.80 10.15 11.83
CA SER A 123 -10.57 9.29 12.99
C SER A 123 -10.22 7.86 12.55
N GLU A 124 -9.04 7.38 12.90
CA GLU A 124 -8.59 6.02 12.58
C GLU A 124 -9.55 4.94 13.13
N TYR A 125 -10.17 5.18 14.28
CA TYR A 125 -11.18 4.27 14.87
C TYR A 125 -12.47 4.13 14.04
N LYS A 126 -12.68 5.01 13.08
CA LYS A 126 -13.85 5.00 12.20
C LYS A 126 -13.58 4.38 10.82
N PHE A 127 -12.40 3.83 10.61
CA PHE A 127 -12.15 3.04 9.41
C PHE A 127 -12.71 1.63 9.58
N GLY A 128 -13.54 1.22 8.63
CA GLY A 128 -14.03 -0.15 8.54
C GLY A 128 -13.12 -1.03 7.68
N LYS A 129 -13.70 -2.02 7.01
CA LYS A 129 -12.97 -2.94 6.13
C LYS A 129 -12.25 -2.17 5.02
N THR A 130 -10.94 -2.36 4.90
CA THR A 130 -10.17 -1.92 3.73
C THR A 130 -10.53 -2.77 2.52
N VAL A 131 -10.61 -2.16 1.34
CA VAL A 131 -10.89 -2.85 0.08
C VAL A 131 -9.82 -2.57 -0.96
N SER A 132 -9.63 -3.50 -1.90
CA SER A 132 -8.77 -3.29 -3.06
C SER A 132 -9.63 -3.13 -4.31
N ILE A 133 -9.38 -2.08 -5.10
CA ILE A 133 -10.07 -1.82 -6.37
C ILE A 133 -9.13 -2.25 -7.48
N ALA A 134 -9.42 -3.39 -8.12
CA ALA A 134 -8.65 -3.89 -9.24
C ALA A 134 -9.08 -3.24 -10.56
N ARG A 135 -8.14 -3.07 -11.48
CA ARG A 135 -8.42 -2.65 -12.86
C ARG A 135 -9.36 -3.64 -13.53
N TRP A 136 -10.41 -3.12 -14.16
CA TRP A 136 -11.30 -3.94 -14.96
C TRP A 136 -10.65 -4.27 -16.32
N GLU A 137 -10.67 -5.56 -16.63
CA GLU A 137 -10.22 -6.11 -17.90
C GLU A 137 -11.40 -6.78 -18.62
N LYS A 138 -11.20 -7.20 -19.88
CA LYS A 138 -12.26 -7.78 -20.72
C LYS A 138 -13.02 -8.91 -20.01
N ASN A 139 -12.27 -9.80 -19.34
CA ASN A 139 -12.82 -11.00 -18.69
C ASN A 139 -12.72 -10.97 -17.15
N PHE A 140 -12.28 -9.86 -16.55
CA PHE A 140 -12.09 -9.73 -15.11
C PHE A 140 -12.60 -8.37 -14.63
N LYS A 141 -13.79 -8.37 -14.04
CA LYS A 141 -14.46 -7.15 -13.54
C LYS A 141 -14.98 -7.39 -12.12
N PRO A 142 -14.11 -7.49 -11.12
CA PRO A 142 -14.53 -7.71 -9.75
C PRO A 142 -15.33 -6.50 -9.24
N GLU A 143 -16.47 -6.76 -8.59
CA GLU A 143 -17.33 -5.74 -7.99
C GLU A 143 -17.39 -5.85 -6.45
N SER A 144 -16.82 -6.90 -5.87
CA SER A 144 -16.88 -7.19 -4.43
C SER A 144 -16.30 -6.11 -3.53
N PHE A 145 -15.40 -5.26 -4.05
CA PHE A 145 -14.92 -4.10 -3.30
C PHE A 145 -16.05 -3.13 -2.96
N PHE A 146 -17.07 -3.04 -3.81
CA PHE A 146 -18.19 -2.14 -3.57
C PHE A 146 -19.09 -2.60 -2.43
N ASP A 147 -19.21 -3.91 -2.21
CA ASP A 147 -19.94 -4.45 -1.05
C ASP A 147 -19.29 -4.00 0.26
N GLY A 148 -17.95 -4.05 0.34
CA GLY A 148 -17.23 -3.55 1.51
C GLY A 148 -17.37 -2.04 1.71
N ILE A 149 -17.35 -1.25 0.63
CA ILE A 149 -17.62 0.20 0.69
C ILE A 149 -19.04 0.45 1.20
N LYS A 150 -20.03 -0.25 0.67
CA LYS A 150 -21.43 -0.12 1.04
C LYS A 150 -21.65 -0.46 2.52
N GLU A 151 -21.15 -1.61 2.98
CA GLU A 151 -21.25 -2.02 4.39
C GLU A 151 -20.68 -0.99 5.35
N ASN A 152 -19.49 -0.47 5.05
CA ASN A 152 -18.87 0.57 5.86
C ASN A 152 -19.68 1.87 5.84
N PHE A 153 -20.10 2.32 4.66
CA PHE A 153 -20.83 3.57 4.48
C PHE A 153 -22.18 3.56 5.22
N GLU A 154 -22.93 2.47 5.13
CA GLU A 154 -24.21 2.28 5.85
C GLU A 154 -24.04 2.32 7.37
N ARG A 155 -22.85 1.90 7.88
CA ARG A 155 -22.49 2.00 9.29
C ARG A 155 -21.85 3.35 9.68
N GLY A 156 -21.69 4.27 8.74
CA GLY A 156 -21.05 5.57 8.96
C GLY A 156 -19.52 5.49 9.07
N LEU A 157 -18.90 4.37 8.65
CA LEU A 157 -17.45 4.14 8.70
C LEU A 157 -16.78 4.60 7.39
N HIS A 158 -15.51 5.03 7.48
CA HIS A 158 -14.67 5.32 6.33
C HIS A 158 -14.13 4.04 5.72
N THR A 159 -13.92 4.06 4.40
CA THR A 159 -13.29 2.95 3.69
C THR A 159 -12.00 3.41 3.03
N LEU A 160 -10.87 2.82 3.43
CA LEU A 160 -9.65 2.90 2.64
C LEU A 160 -9.78 1.98 1.43
N CYS A 161 -9.65 2.54 0.24
CA CYS A 161 -9.60 1.82 -1.02
C CYS A 161 -8.15 1.83 -1.53
N LEU A 162 -7.50 0.68 -1.55
CA LEU A 162 -6.21 0.48 -2.18
C LEU A 162 -6.43 0.31 -3.67
N LEU A 163 -5.69 1.07 -4.47
CA LEU A 163 -5.85 1.11 -5.90
C LEU A 163 -4.85 0.17 -6.58
N ASP A 164 -5.28 -0.45 -7.67
CA ASP A 164 -4.49 -1.45 -8.39
C ASP A 164 -3.13 -0.92 -8.85
N ILE A 165 -2.10 -1.73 -8.65
CA ILE A 165 -0.74 -1.47 -9.09
C ILE A 165 -0.26 -2.68 -9.88
N LYS A 166 0.18 -2.43 -11.13
CA LYS A 166 0.88 -3.38 -11.97
C LYS A 166 2.22 -2.75 -12.36
N ALA A 167 3.18 -2.83 -11.45
CA ALA A 167 4.46 -2.15 -11.60
C ALA A 167 5.21 -2.60 -12.86
N GLU A 168 5.09 -3.89 -13.25
CA GLU A 168 5.67 -4.46 -14.47
C GLU A 168 5.09 -3.84 -15.75
N GLU A 169 3.80 -3.40 -15.72
CA GLU A 169 3.13 -2.69 -16.80
C GLU A 169 3.27 -1.16 -16.69
N ASN A 170 3.99 -0.67 -15.67
CA ASN A 170 4.02 0.75 -15.30
C ASN A 170 2.62 1.35 -15.11
N TYR A 171 1.66 0.54 -14.66
CA TYR A 171 0.29 0.96 -14.39
C TYR A 171 0.08 1.19 -12.90
N PHE A 172 -0.45 2.36 -12.58
CA PHE A 172 -0.81 2.80 -11.23
C PHE A 172 -2.17 3.45 -11.31
N MET A 173 -3.21 2.74 -10.85
CA MET A 173 -4.59 3.22 -10.92
C MET A 173 -4.73 4.58 -10.23
N LYS A 174 -5.43 5.51 -10.88
CA LYS A 174 -5.73 6.84 -10.35
C LYS A 174 -7.02 6.83 -9.54
N ALA A 175 -7.14 7.74 -8.58
CA ALA A 175 -8.38 7.93 -7.83
C ALA A 175 -9.57 8.26 -8.74
N SER A 176 -9.33 8.95 -9.85
CA SER A 176 -10.35 9.22 -10.89
C SER A 176 -10.91 7.95 -11.50
N GLU A 177 -10.04 6.99 -11.86
CA GLU A 177 -10.44 5.69 -12.41
C GLU A 177 -11.25 4.87 -11.39
N ALA A 178 -10.82 4.88 -10.13
CA ALA A 178 -11.56 4.22 -9.05
C ALA A 178 -12.97 4.82 -8.86
N ILE A 179 -13.12 6.15 -8.92
CA ILE A 179 -14.43 6.80 -8.88
C ILE A 179 -15.29 6.39 -10.06
N GLU A 180 -14.73 6.27 -11.27
CA GLU A 180 -15.48 5.81 -12.44
C GLU A 180 -15.97 4.36 -12.29
N LEU A 181 -15.16 3.47 -11.69
CA LEU A 181 -15.59 2.11 -11.40
C LEU A 181 -16.70 2.09 -10.35
N ILE A 182 -16.56 2.86 -9.28
CA ILE A 182 -17.61 3.02 -8.25
C ILE A 182 -18.92 3.49 -8.88
N GLU A 183 -18.90 4.50 -9.75
CA GLU A 183 -20.09 5.01 -10.42
C GLU A 183 -20.76 4.00 -11.35
N LYS A 184 -19.96 3.15 -12.02
CA LYS A 184 -20.50 2.08 -12.85
C LYS A 184 -21.27 1.04 -12.04
N ILE A 185 -20.89 0.81 -10.79
CA ILE A 185 -21.52 -0.18 -9.91
C ILE A 185 -22.65 0.41 -9.08
N ASP A 186 -22.47 1.63 -8.57
CA ASP A 186 -23.45 2.33 -7.70
C ASP A 186 -24.71 2.79 -8.44
N LYS A 187 -25.48 1.84 -9.00
CA LYS A 187 -26.74 2.12 -9.71
C LYS A 187 -27.79 2.77 -8.82
N LYS A 188 -27.74 2.50 -7.52
CA LYS A 188 -28.69 3.07 -6.52
C LYS A 188 -28.26 4.44 -6.03
N LYS A 189 -27.12 4.97 -6.50
CA LYS A 189 -26.58 6.28 -6.12
C LYS A 189 -26.39 6.45 -4.61
N LEU A 190 -26.02 5.37 -3.91
CA LEU A 190 -25.76 5.35 -2.47
C LEU A 190 -24.73 6.39 -2.07
N LEU A 191 -23.67 6.50 -2.86
CA LEU A 191 -22.54 7.40 -2.60
C LEU A 191 -22.70 8.79 -3.26
N ASN A 192 -23.90 9.16 -3.71
CA ASN A 192 -24.11 10.42 -4.44
C ASN A 192 -23.75 11.68 -3.62
N LYS A 193 -23.91 11.61 -2.29
CA LYS A 193 -23.57 12.70 -1.36
C LYS A 193 -22.34 12.41 -0.51
N ALA A 194 -21.62 11.31 -0.81
CA ALA A 194 -20.41 10.97 -0.09
C ALA A 194 -19.28 11.98 -0.36
N LYS A 195 -18.47 12.26 0.66
CA LYS A 195 -17.16 12.88 0.50
C LYS A 195 -16.14 11.80 0.23
N PHE A 196 -15.13 12.16 -0.50
CA PHE A 196 -13.98 11.31 -0.83
C PHE A 196 -12.69 12.04 -0.49
N ALA A 197 -11.63 11.29 -0.24
CA ALA A 197 -10.29 11.84 -0.17
C ALA A 197 -9.36 11.06 -1.10
N ALA A 198 -8.65 11.75 -1.98
CA ALA A 198 -7.55 11.17 -2.74
C ALA A 198 -6.23 11.43 -2.00
N LEU A 199 -5.49 10.37 -1.72
CA LEU A 199 -4.15 10.39 -1.14
C LEU A 199 -3.16 10.15 -2.29
N ILE A 200 -2.26 11.10 -2.55
CA ILE A 200 -1.38 11.08 -3.72
C ILE A 200 0.06 11.18 -3.27
N GLY A 201 0.87 10.20 -3.63
CA GLY A 201 2.30 10.19 -3.36
C GLY A 201 2.64 10.26 -1.86
N MET A 202 1.87 9.57 -1.03
CA MET A 202 2.14 9.57 0.41
C MET A 202 3.58 9.14 0.68
N GLY A 203 4.26 9.88 1.57
CA GLY A 203 5.67 9.69 1.87
C GLY A 203 6.63 10.47 0.97
N SER A 204 6.16 11.21 -0.04
CA SER A 204 7.00 12.12 -0.83
C SER A 204 6.92 13.57 -0.32
N GLU A 205 7.88 14.41 -0.71
CA GLU A 205 7.84 15.85 -0.41
C GLU A 205 6.64 16.55 -1.08
N ASN A 206 6.15 15.98 -2.18
CA ASN A 206 5.02 16.50 -2.95
C ASN A 206 3.71 15.74 -2.66
N GLU A 207 3.61 15.08 -1.52
CA GLU A 207 2.38 14.38 -1.14
C GLU A 207 1.19 15.33 -1.05
N LYS A 208 0.03 14.87 -1.49
CA LYS A 208 -1.21 15.64 -1.47
C LYS A 208 -2.37 14.81 -0.95
N ILE A 209 -3.22 15.44 -0.13
CA ILE A 209 -4.51 14.91 0.27
C ILE A 209 -5.57 15.89 -0.23
N VAL A 210 -6.51 15.41 -1.05
CA VAL A 210 -7.55 16.24 -1.65
C VAL A 210 -8.91 15.68 -1.26
N PHE A 211 -9.67 16.48 -0.51
CA PHE A 211 -11.06 16.17 -0.17
C PHE A 211 -12.03 16.79 -1.16
N GLY A 212 -13.11 16.09 -1.46
CA GLY A 212 -14.18 16.60 -2.30
C GLY A 212 -15.27 15.59 -2.58
N ASP A 213 -16.22 16.01 -3.41
CA ASP A 213 -17.14 15.09 -4.05
C ASP A 213 -16.44 14.31 -5.18
N LYS A 214 -17.14 13.37 -5.77
CA LYS A 214 -16.61 12.55 -6.87
C LYS A 214 -16.13 13.38 -8.06
N ASN A 215 -16.80 14.52 -8.36
CA ASN A 215 -16.41 15.37 -9.49
C ASN A 215 -15.10 16.11 -9.23
N LYS A 216 -14.87 16.54 -7.99
CA LYS A 216 -13.57 17.13 -7.58
C LYS A 216 -12.48 16.08 -7.65
N ILE A 217 -12.69 14.86 -7.14
CA ILE A 217 -11.69 13.80 -7.15
C ILE A 217 -11.34 13.36 -8.58
N LYS A 218 -12.30 13.29 -9.51
CA LYS A 218 -12.02 12.97 -10.92
C LYS A 218 -11.09 13.97 -11.61
N LYS A 219 -11.02 15.20 -11.12
CA LYS A 219 -10.17 16.26 -11.68
C LYS A 219 -8.79 16.32 -11.03
N VAL A 220 -8.54 15.48 -10.02
CA VAL A 220 -7.27 15.50 -9.31
C VAL A 220 -6.17 14.97 -10.23
N ALA A 221 -5.18 15.83 -10.50
CA ALA A 221 -3.98 15.46 -11.23
C ALA A 221 -2.92 14.89 -10.30
N GLY A 222 -2.13 13.97 -10.79
CA GLY A 222 -0.98 13.39 -10.11
C GLY A 222 -0.59 12.06 -10.73
N GLU A 223 0.71 11.87 -10.98
CA GLU A 223 1.25 10.65 -11.59
C GLU A 223 1.81 9.66 -10.57
N ASN A 224 1.84 10.06 -9.30
CA ASN A 224 2.36 9.21 -8.23
C ASN A 224 1.33 8.15 -7.79
N ILE A 225 1.76 7.20 -6.96
CA ILE A 225 0.88 6.19 -6.35
C ILE A 225 -0.25 6.89 -5.60
N GLN A 226 -1.46 6.38 -5.75
CA GLN A 226 -2.64 6.95 -5.13
C GLN A 226 -3.41 5.90 -4.32
N SER A 227 -4.15 6.39 -3.33
CA SER A 227 -5.20 5.65 -2.63
C SER A 227 -6.43 6.53 -2.53
N LEU A 228 -7.59 5.92 -2.37
CA LEU A 228 -8.86 6.62 -2.23
C LEU A 228 -9.49 6.30 -0.88
N ILE A 229 -10.08 7.30 -0.23
CA ILE A 229 -10.94 7.08 0.92
C ILE A 229 -12.37 7.46 0.54
N VAL A 230 -13.30 6.55 0.77
CA VAL A 230 -14.72 6.86 0.80
C VAL A 230 -15.08 7.24 2.22
N CYS A 231 -15.43 8.49 2.46
CA CYS A 231 -15.77 8.97 3.79
C CYS A 231 -17.16 8.49 4.20
N GLY A 232 -17.26 7.87 5.37
CA GLY A 232 -18.53 7.65 6.03
C GLY A 232 -19.09 8.94 6.65
N LYS A 233 -19.95 8.82 7.63
CA LYS A 233 -20.54 9.98 8.32
C LYS A 233 -19.45 10.72 9.10
N LEU A 234 -19.10 11.94 8.67
CA LEU A 234 -18.14 12.79 9.38
C LEU A 234 -18.74 13.30 10.70
N ASN A 235 -17.93 13.28 11.77
CA ASN A 235 -18.25 13.97 13.00
C ASN A 235 -17.75 15.44 12.98
N GLU A 236 -18.03 16.19 14.03
CA GLU A 236 -17.68 17.60 14.13
C GLU A 236 -16.16 17.82 14.05
N LYS A 237 -15.38 17.03 14.79
CA LYS A 237 -13.91 17.13 14.81
C LYS A 237 -13.26 16.79 13.46
N GLU A 238 -13.78 15.80 12.76
CA GLU A 238 -13.32 15.47 11.42
C GLU A 238 -13.62 16.59 10.43
N ASN A 239 -14.81 17.22 10.51
CA ASN A 239 -15.15 18.37 9.68
C ASN A 239 -14.25 19.58 9.97
N GLU A 240 -13.99 19.89 11.25
CA GLU A 240 -13.05 20.94 11.65
C GLU A 240 -11.62 20.67 11.10
N ALA A 241 -11.12 19.45 11.31
CA ALA A 241 -9.78 19.06 10.87
C ALA A 241 -9.64 19.14 9.34
N ILE A 242 -10.62 18.61 8.59
CA ILE A 242 -10.62 18.69 7.12
C ILE A 242 -10.68 20.16 6.65
N GLY A 243 -11.50 20.99 7.29
CA GLY A 243 -11.61 22.41 6.98
C GLY A 243 -10.29 23.17 7.23
N ALA A 244 -9.63 22.87 8.34
CA ALA A 244 -8.36 23.53 8.70
C ALA A 244 -7.17 23.07 7.85
N LEU A 245 -7.11 21.79 7.47
CA LEU A 245 -5.96 21.22 6.76
C LEU A 245 -6.11 21.24 5.24
N TYR A 246 -7.34 21.19 4.71
CA TYR A 246 -7.62 20.94 3.29
C TYR A 246 -8.77 21.80 2.71
N GLY A 247 -9.25 22.78 3.47
CA GLY A 247 -10.31 23.74 3.07
C GLY A 247 -9.87 24.84 2.12
#